data_cd27fd35731f62346c5616f4f0fd5de9
#
_entry.id   cd27fd35731f62346c5616f4f0fd5de9
#
_cell.length_a   1.000
_cell.length_b   1.000
_cell.length_c   1.000
_cell.angle_alpha   90.00
_cell.angle_beta   90.00
_cell.angle_gamma   90.00
#
_symmetry.space_group_name_H-M   'P 1'
#
loop_
_entity.id
_entity.type
_entity.pdbx_description
1 polymer ?
#
loop_
_entity_poly.entity_id
_entity_poly.type
_entity_poly.pdbx_seq_one_letter_code
_entity_poly.pdbx_strand_id
1 'polypeptide(L)'
;MGVGRRSNIRAPAYMSSGPSYAQPVPAAYGSGMSQGTAASPFAGCVERPIRFVHRGRIAEVAGADTTRTLLDWLREDARCPGTKEGCAEGDCGACTVLVGERDAQAPGGVRFRNVNACIQLLPMLDGKALLTVEDLKPAAQACGAALHPAQQALVECHGSQCGFCTPGFVMSMVQVYERDRAAGTAPGRQQLADDLAGNLC
;
A
#
# COMPACT_ATOMS: atom_id res chain seq x y z
N MET A 1 -40.79 21.15 -2.17
CA MET A 1 -40.79 19.68 -2.24
C MET A 1 -39.95 19.27 -3.45
N GLY A 2 -38.73 18.88 -3.29
CA GLY A 2 -37.82 18.47 -4.35
C GLY A 2 -36.93 17.35 -3.82
N VAL A 3 -37.33 16.11 -4.12
CA VAL A 3 -36.57 14.91 -3.74
C VAL A 3 -35.33 14.83 -4.59
N GLY A 4 -34.18 15.00 -3.95
CA GLY A 4 -32.85 14.91 -4.58
C GLY A 4 -32.67 13.57 -5.27
N ARG A 5 -32.28 13.62 -6.54
CA ARG A 5 -31.85 12.46 -7.32
C ARG A 5 -30.62 11.87 -6.64
N ARG A 6 -30.75 10.65 -6.11
CA ARG A 6 -29.62 9.82 -5.74
C ARG A 6 -28.87 9.50 -7.05
N SER A 7 -27.75 10.11 -7.26
CA SER A 7 -26.83 9.73 -8.32
C SER A 7 -26.34 8.32 -8.04
N ASN A 8 -26.75 7.36 -8.88
CA ASN A 8 -26.18 6.01 -8.93
C ASN A 8 -24.73 6.13 -9.42
N ILE A 9 -23.82 6.47 -8.52
CA ILE A 9 -22.40 6.37 -8.78
C ILE A 9 -22.07 4.88 -8.71
N ARG A 10 -22.07 4.22 -9.87
CA ARG A 10 -21.45 2.89 -9.99
C ARG A 10 -19.99 3.07 -9.62
N ALA A 11 -19.59 2.44 -8.53
CA ALA A 11 -18.21 2.45 -8.08
C ALA A 11 -17.30 1.93 -9.22
N PRO A 12 -16.21 2.64 -9.56
CA PRO A 12 -15.22 2.09 -10.46
C PRO A 12 -14.64 0.83 -9.81
N ALA A 13 -14.54 -0.24 -10.60
CA ALA A 13 -14.01 -1.55 -10.19
C ALA A 13 -12.47 -1.50 -10.00
N TYR A 14 -12.00 -0.54 -9.23
CA TYR A 14 -10.58 -0.22 -9.07
C TYR A 14 -9.78 -1.37 -8.44
N MET A 15 -10.36 -2.10 -7.47
CA MET A 15 -9.70 -3.22 -6.81
C MET A 15 -10.22 -4.60 -7.25
N SER A 16 -11.35 -4.67 -7.98
CA SER A 16 -11.89 -5.93 -8.49
C SER A 16 -11.48 -6.23 -9.93
N SER A 17 -10.99 -5.25 -10.68
CA SER A 17 -10.55 -5.38 -12.07
C SER A 17 -9.17 -4.76 -12.32
N GLY A 18 -8.38 -4.54 -11.26
CA GLY A 18 -6.96 -4.22 -11.37
C GLY A 18 -6.20 -5.35 -12.06
N PRO A 19 -4.98 -5.09 -12.58
CA PRO A 19 -4.16 -6.14 -13.17
C PRO A 19 -4.12 -7.31 -12.19
N SER A 20 -4.44 -8.51 -12.68
CA SER A 20 -4.55 -9.74 -11.92
C SER A 20 -3.37 -9.90 -10.96
N TYR A 21 -3.54 -9.53 -9.70
CA TYR A 21 -2.62 -9.86 -8.60
C TYR A 21 -2.63 -11.37 -8.32
N ALA A 22 -3.38 -12.14 -9.10
CA ALA A 22 -3.52 -13.58 -9.03
C ALA A 22 -2.44 -14.34 -9.82
N GLN A 23 -1.29 -13.75 -10.10
CA GLN A 23 -0.15 -14.55 -10.53
C GLN A 23 0.32 -15.37 -9.32
N PRO A 24 0.29 -16.71 -9.37
CA PRO A 24 0.78 -17.53 -8.28
C PRO A 24 2.27 -17.24 -8.11
N VAL A 25 2.65 -16.80 -6.92
CA VAL A 25 4.06 -16.84 -6.51
C VAL A 25 4.46 -18.33 -6.61
N PRO A 26 5.44 -18.71 -7.43
CA PRO A 26 5.81 -20.12 -7.57
C PRO A 26 6.16 -20.67 -6.18
N ALA A 27 5.51 -21.76 -5.81
CA ALA A 27 5.79 -22.50 -4.59
C ALA A 27 7.13 -23.24 -4.78
N ALA A 28 8.24 -22.52 -4.58
CA ALA A 28 9.56 -23.09 -4.56
C ALA A 28 10.04 -23.24 -3.10
N TYR A 29 9.35 -24.05 -2.35
CA TYR A 29 9.91 -24.69 -1.17
C TYR A 29 10.10 -26.18 -1.47
N GLY A 30 11.22 -26.48 -2.12
CA GLY A 30 11.71 -27.84 -2.23
C GLY A 30 12.28 -28.29 -0.88
N SER A 31 11.63 -29.24 -0.24
CA SER A 31 12.13 -29.99 0.88
C SER A 31 13.29 -30.89 0.43
N GLY A 32 14.52 -30.46 0.68
CA GLY A 32 15.72 -31.26 0.52
C GLY A 32 16.52 -31.22 1.82
N MET A 33 16.17 -32.05 2.79
CA MET A 33 17.03 -32.33 3.96
C MET A 33 18.08 -33.36 3.58
N SER A 34 19.33 -32.94 3.39
CA SER A 34 20.49 -33.85 3.44
C SER A 34 21.23 -33.62 4.77
N GLN A 35 21.35 -34.70 5.56
CA GLN A 35 22.11 -34.74 6.81
C GLN A 35 23.62 -34.72 6.47
N GLY A 36 24.38 -33.83 7.09
CA GLY A 36 25.84 -33.82 6.99
C GLY A 36 26.51 -32.73 7.81
N THR A 37 27.14 -33.13 8.91
CA THR A 37 28.22 -32.46 9.68
C THR A 37 27.94 -31.06 10.23
N ALA A 38 28.13 -30.91 11.54
CA ALA A 38 27.96 -29.71 12.34
C ALA A 38 28.80 -28.52 11.82
N ALA A 39 28.27 -27.82 10.85
CA ALA A 39 28.73 -26.50 10.45
C ALA A 39 28.02 -25.47 11.32
N SER A 40 28.65 -24.32 11.59
CA SER A 40 28.09 -23.16 12.26
C SER A 40 26.63 -22.97 11.89
N PRO A 41 25.71 -22.69 12.83
CA PRO A 41 24.30 -22.44 12.52
C PRO A 41 24.07 -21.26 11.55
N PHE A 42 25.11 -20.54 11.18
CA PHE A 42 25.12 -19.47 10.21
C PHE A 42 25.88 -19.81 8.91
N ALA A 43 26.48 -21.00 8.78
CA ALA A 43 27.11 -21.45 7.56
C ALA A 43 26.03 -21.92 6.58
N GLY A 44 25.57 -21.01 5.72
CA GLY A 44 24.55 -21.30 4.72
C GLY A 44 23.38 -20.31 4.68
N CYS A 45 23.52 -19.10 5.21
CA CYS A 45 22.60 -18.02 4.90
C CYS A 45 22.60 -17.82 3.39
N VAL A 46 21.66 -18.44 2.69
CA VAL A 46 21.42 -18.16 1.29
C VAL A 46 20.80 -16.76 1.23
N GLU A 47 21.59 -15.80 0.75
CA GLU A 47 21.06 -14.49 0.43
C GLU A 47 20.01 -14.67 -0.65
N ARG A 48 18.74 -14.55 -0.26
CA ARG A 48 17.67 -14.53 -1.24
C ARG A 48 17.15 -13.10 -1.43
N PRO A 49 16.83 -12.71 -2.68
CA PRO A 49 16.28 -11.40 -2.92
C PRO A 49 14.89 -11.27 -2.27
N ILE A 50 14.61 -10.06 -1.81
CA ILE A 50 13.28 -9.64 -1.34
C ILE A 50 12.41 -9.46 -2.57
N ARG A 51 11.25 -10.13 -2.63
CA ARG A 51 10.34 -10.08 -3.76
C ARG A 51 8.95 -9.61 -3.33
N PHE A 52 8.46 -8.54 -3.93
CA PHE A 52 7.12 -8.03 -3.67
C PHE A 52 6.52 -7.40 -4.92
N VAL A 53 5.19 -7.25 -4.94
CA VAL A 53 4.50 -6.61 -6.07
C VAL A 53 4.50 -5.09 -5.88
N HIS A 54 5.03 -4.35 -6.84
CA HIS A 54 4.97 -2.90 -6.91
C HIS A 54 4.69 -2.44 -8.35
N ARG A 55 3.76 -1.53 -8.55
CA ARG A 55 3.34 -1.05 -9.88
C ARG A 55 2.96 -2.18 -10.85
N GLY A 56 2.24 -3.20 -10.34
CA GLY A 56 1.79 -4.35 -11.13
C GLY A 56 2.90 -5.28 -11.61
N ARG A 57 4.12 -5.16 -11.07
CA ARG A 57 5.27 -5.99 -11.40
C ARG A 57 5.90 -6.54 -10.13
N ILE A 58 6.64 -7.64 -10.26
CA ILE A 58 7.48 -8.13 -9.15
C ILE A 58 8.74 -7.28 -9.10
N ALA A 59 8.91 -6.53 -8.02
CA ALA A 59 10.16 -5.91 -7.65
C ALA A 59 11.04 -6.96 -6.98
N GLU A 60 12.30 -7.03 -7.37
CA GLU A 60 13.29 -7.93 -6.79
C GLU A 60 14.47 -7.09 -6.28
N VAL A 61 14.74 -7.15 -4.99
CA VAL A 61 15.81 -6.40 -4.33
C VAL A 61 16.78 -7.38 -3.71
N ALA A 62 17.99 -7.46 -4.28
CA ALA A 62 19.06 -8.32 -3.80
C ALA A 62 20.08 -7.49 -2.99
N GLY A 63 20.71 -8.10 -1.99
CA GLY A 63 21.79 -7.49 -1.22
C GLY A 63 21.38 -6.27 -0.38
N ALA A 64 20.08 -6.09 -0.10
CA ALA A 64 19.64 -5.01 0.74
C ALA A 64 20.02 -5.25 2.21
N ASP A 65 20.44 -4.19 2.89
CA ASP A 65 20.59 -4.23 4.35
C ASP A 65 19.27 -4.63 5.01
N THR A 66 19.33 -5.51 5.98
CA THR A 66 18.16 -6.00 6.71
C THR A 66 17.45 -4.92 7.53
N THR A 67 18.16 -3.84 7.85
CA THR A 67 17.67 -2.67 8.56
C THR A 67 17.20 -1.55 7.65
N ARG A 68 17.38 -1.69 6.33
CA ARG A 68 16.93 -0.68 5.36
C ARG A 68 15.42 -0.50 5.43
N THR A 69 14.98 0.76 5.51
CA THR A 69 13.55 1.08 5.55
C THR A 69 12.92 1.01 4.16
N LEU A 70 11.61 0.78 4.14
CA LEU A 70 10.83 0.88 2.90
C LEU A 70 10.86 2.30 2.34
N LEU A 71 10.90 3.33 3.20
CA LEU A 71 10.95 4.73 2.80
C LEU A 71 12.23 5.03 2.02
N ASP A 72 13.39 4.59 2.51
CA ASP A 72 14.68 4.78 1.84
C ASP A 72 14.66 4.14 0.45
N TRP A 73 14.21 2.88 0.37
CA TRP A 73 14.10 2.20 -0.92
C TRP A 73 13.15 2.91 -1.89
N LEU A 74 12.00 3.37 -1.41
CA LEU A 74 11.04 4.11 -2.24
C LEU A 74 11.65 5.37 -2.83
N ARG A 75 12.36 6.15 -2.01
CA ARG A 75 12.90 7.45 -2.40
C ARG A 75 14.17 7.35 -3.24
N GLU A 76 15.05 6.42 -2.89
CA GLU A 76 16.38 6.29 -3.49
C GLU A 76 16.37 5.40 -4.75
N ASP A 77 15.80 4.19 -4.65
CA ASP A 77 15.84 3.19 -5.73
C ASP A 77 14.60 3.23 -6.62
N ALA A 78 13.41 3.18 -6.02
CA ALA A 78 12.15 3.16 -6.76
C ALA A 78 11.77 4.52 -7.35
N ARG A 79 12.45 5.59 -6.93
CA ARG A 79 12.19 6.98 -7.36
C ARG A 79 10.72 7.38 -7.18
N CYS A 80 10.17 7.05 -6.00
CA CYS A 80 8.81 7.38 -5.56
C CYS A 80 8.85 8.49 -4.50
N PRO A 81 9.20 9.75 -4.82
CA PRO A 81 9.38 10.84 -3.86
C PRO A 81 8.05 11.38 -3.32
N GLY A 82 6.92 10.88 -3.81
CA GLY A 82 5.59 11.22 -3.28
C GLY A 82 5.42 10.78 -1.83
N THR A 83 5.99 9.64 -1.45
CA THR A 83 6.08 9.22 -0.04
C THR A 83 7.08 10.11 0.70
N LYS A 84 6.61 10.87 1.71
CA LYS A 84 7.40 11.90 2.39
C LYS A 84 8.00 11.39 3.69
N GLU A 85 9.14 11.96 4.07
CA GLU A 85 9.76 11.76 5.36
C GLU A 85 9.51 12.98 6.24
N GLY A 86 8.70 12.81 7.30
CA GLY A 86 8.44 13.88 8.27
C GLY A 86 9.19 13.66 9.58
N CYS A 87 8.79 12.63 10.34
CA CYS A 87 9.34 12.35 11.67
C CYS A 87 10.42 11.25 11.68
N ALA A 88 10.44 10.34 10.70
CA ALA A 88 11.29 9.15 10.64
C ALA A 88 11.11 8.15 11.80
N GLU A 89 10.04 8.28 12.60
CA GLU A 89 9.78 7.48 13.81
C GLU A 89 8.38 6.83 13.83
N GLY A 90 7.62 6.95 12.72
CA GLY A 90 6.32 6.28 12.57
C GLY A 90 5.13 7.03 13.15
N ASP A 91 5.27 8.29 13.52
CA ASP A 91 4.24 9.06 14.24
C ASP A 91 3.39 9.95 13.32
N CYS A 92 4.03 10.72 12.42
CA CYS A 92 3.34 11.78 11.66
C CYS A 92 2.50 11.30 10.46
N GLY A 93 2.67 10.08 9.99
CA GLY A 93 1.93 9.53 8.85
C GLY A 93 2.26 10.10 7.47
N ALA A 94 3.22 11.04 7.33
CA ALA A 94 3.60 11.60 6.02
C ALA A 94 4.16 10.53 5.05
N CYS A 95 4.69 9.43 5.59
CA CYS A 95 5.23 8.30 4.85
C CYS A 95 4.22 7.14 4.68
N THR A 96 2.94 7.33 4.93
CA THR A 96 1.93 6.27 4.82
C THR A 96 1.88 5.70 3.40
N VAL A 97 1.95 4.38 3.33
CA VAL A 97 1.74 3.55 2.13
C VAL A 97 0.76 2.44 2.45
N LEU A 98 0.25 1.73 1.43
CA LEU A 98 -0.57 0.55 1.63
C LEU A 98 0.24 -0.71 1.35
N VAL A 99 0.27 -1.62 2.32
CA VAL A 99 0.85 -2.95 2.16
C VAL A 99 -0.26 -3.98 2.11
N GLY A 100 -0.28 -4.75 1.03
CA GLY A 100 -1.24 -5.81 0.76
C GLY A 100 -0.70 -7.17 1.14
N GLU A 101 -1.47 -7.91 1.92
CA GLU A 101 -1.20 -9.29 2.30
C GLU A 101 -2.28 -10.21 1.73
N ARG A 102 -1.92 -11.45 1.40
CA ARG A 102 -2.90 -12.44 0.95
C ARG A 102 -3.90 -12.72 2.06
N ASP A 103 -5.17 -12.59 1.74
CA ASP A 103 -6.27 -12.88 2.65
C ASP A 103 -7.44 -13.45 1.84
N ALA A 104 -7.70 -14.74 1.99
CA ALA A 104 -8.75 -15.44 1.28
C ALA A 104 -10.17 -14.89 1.59
N GLN A 105 -10.32 -14.17 2.70
CA GLN A 105 -11.58 -13.56 3.10
C GLN A 105 -11.75 -12.13 2.56
N ALA A 106 -10.67 -11.52 2.07
CA ALA A 106 -10.73 -10.17 1.53
C ALA A 106 -11.24 -10.16 0.07
N PRO A 107 -11.99 -9.14 -0.35
CA PRO A 107 -12.34 -8.95 -1.75
C PRO A 107 -11.10 -8.91 -2.63
N GLY A 108 -11.06 -9.75 -3.67
CA GLY A 108 -9.88 -9.88 -4.54
C GLY A 108 -8.69 -10.65 -3.93
N GLY A 109 -8.86 -11.29 -2.74
CA GLY A 109 -7.85 -12.16 -2.14
C GLY A 109 -6.65 -11.42 -1.52
N VAL A 110 -6.72 -10.08 -1.37
CA VAL A 110 -5.66 -9.25 -0.79
C VAL A 110 -6.27 -8.23 0.17
N ARG A 111 -5.74 -8.15 1.37
CA ARG A 111 -6.09 -7.13 2.35
C ARG A 111 -4.98 -6.08 2.42
N PHE A 112 -5.34 -4.83 2.18
CA PHE A 112 -4.45 -3.69 2.32
C PHE A 112 -4.56 -3.05 3.70
N ARG A 113 -3.40 -2.62 4.23
CA ARG A 113 -3.30 -1.91 5.50
C ARG A 113 -2.37 -0.71 5.36
N ASN A 114 -2.66 0.36 6.09
CA ASN A 114 -1.76 1.50 6.25
C ASN A 114 -0.50 1.08 7.00
N VAL A 115 0.63 1.50 6.49
CA VAL A 115 1.95 1.26 7.10
C VAL A 115 2.79 2.52 6.97
N ASN A 116 3.49 2.89 8.04
CA ASN A 116 4.48 3.98 8.02
C ASN A 116 5.78 3.47 7.43
N ALA A 117 6.11 3.90 6.20
CA ALA A 117 7.26 3.40 5.46
C ALA A 117 8.61 3.70 6.13
N CYS A 118 8.71 4.73 6.99
CA CYS A 118 9.94 5.09 7.69
C CYS A 118 10.37 4.09 8.78
N ILE A 119 9.42 3.29 9.30
CA ILE A 119 9.71 2.24 10.30
C ILE A 119 9.47 0.82 9.78
N GLN A 120 8.88 0.71 8.58
CA GLN A 120 8.70 -0.58 7.91
C GLN A 120 10.01 -1.02 7.28
N LEU A 121 10.59 -2.11 7.75
CA LEU A 121 11.80 -2.67 7.16
C LEU A 121 11.51 -3.30 5.80
N LEU A 122 12.37 -3.07 4.84
CA LEU A 122 12.21 -3.56 3.47
C LEU A 122 12.06 -5.09 3.38
N PRO A 123 12.81 -5.91 4.13
CA PRO A 123 12.63 -7.36 4.10
C PRO A 123 11.22 -7.85 4.50
N MET A 124 10.49 -7.06 5.28
CA MET A 124 9.12 -7.40 5.68
C MET A 124 8.11 -7.32 4.53
N LEU A 125 8.52 -6.80 3.36
CA LEU A 125 7.69 -6.74 2.14
C LEU A 125 7.71 -8.05 1.35
N ASP A 126 8.59 -8.99 1.69
CA ASP A 126 8.72 -10.23 0.92
C ASP A 126 7.38 -10.98 0.84
N GLY A 127 6.96 -11.30 -0.40
CA GLY A 127 5.69 -11.96 -0.69
C GLY A 127 4.44 -11.07 -0.61
N LYS A 128 4.58 -9.75 -0.41
CA LYS A 128 3.46 -8.81 -0.25
C LYS A 128 3.28 -7.92 -1.49
N ALA A 129 2.26 -7.08 -1.45
CA ALA A 129 2.04 -6.03 -2.44
C ALA A 129 2.23 -4.65 -1.80
N LEU A 130 2.79 -3.72 -2.56
CA LEU A 130 2.99 -2.34 -2.16
C LEU A 130 2.21 -1.41 -3.08
N LEU A 131 1.48 -0.47 -2.50
CA LEU A 131 0.79 0.60 -3.21
C LEU A 131 1.19 1.94 -2.61
N THR A 132 1.60 2.86 -3.46
CA THR A 132 2.03 4.21 -3.11
C THR A 132 1.12 5.26 -3.74
N VAL A 133 1.28 6.51 -3.37
CA VAL A 133 0.48 7.61 -3.92
C VAL A 133 0.65 7.76 -5.44
N GLU A 134 1.82 7.40 -5.97
CA GLU A 134 2.11 7.42 -7.41
C GLU A 134 1.31 6.38 -8.19
N ASP A 135 0.87 5.31 -7.53
CA ASP A 135 0.14 4.22 -8.18
C ASP A 135 -1.35 4.54 -8.36
N LEU A 136 -1.87 5.52 -7.63
CA LEU A 136 -3.30 5.84 -7.63
C LEU A 136 -3.79 6.40 -8.95
N LYS A 137 -3.04 7.31 -9.59
CA LYS A 137 -3.45 7.92 -10.84
C LYS A 137 -3.50 6.93 -12.02
N PRO A 138 -2.45 6.14 -12.29
CA PRO A 138 -2.51 5.12 -13.34
C PRO A 138 -3.64 4.13 -13.12
N ALA A 139 -3.88 3.75 -11.90
CA ALA A 139 -4.92 2.80 -11.56
C ALA A 139 -6.33 3.42 -11.71
N ALA A 140 -6.55 4.68 -11.32
CA ALA A 140 -7.80 5.38 -11.58
C ALA A 140 -8.08 5.52 -13.09
N GLN A 141 -7.06 5.83 -13.88
CA GLN A 141 -7.16 5.93 -15.34
C GLN A 141 -7.52 4.59 -15.99
N ALA A 142 -6.99 3.47 -15.51
CA ALA A 142 -7.36 2.14 -15.97
C ALA A 142 -8.85 1.81 -15.74
N CYS A 143 -9.49 2.49 -14.77
CA CYS A 143 -10.92 2.38 -14.48
C CYS A 143 -11.76 3.51 -15.13
N GLY A 144 -11.17 4.31 -16.02
CA GLY A 144 -11.87 5.41 -16.70
C GLY A 144 -12.06 6.67 -15.88
N ALA A 145 -11.39 6.80 -14.73
CA ALA A 145 -11.40 8.00 -13.88
C ALA A 145 -10.09 8.78 -14.02
N ALA A 146 -10.15 10.10 -13.88
CA ALA A 146 -8.95 10.95 -13.94
C ALA A 146 -8.11 10.81 -12.66
N LEU A 147 -8.75 10.71 -11.50
CA LEU A 147 -8.15 10.59 -10.17
C LEU A 147 -8.94 9.60 -9.33
N HIS A 148 -8.31 9.06 -8.29
CA HIS A 148 -9.00 8.32 -7.26
C HIS A 148 -9.97 9.24 -6.49
N PRO A 149 -11.16 8.79 -6.04
CA PRO A 149 -12.13 9.64 -5.35
C PRO A 149 -11.56 10.40 -4.14
N ALA A 150 -10.66 9.81 -3.37
CA ALA A 150 -9.97 10.49 -2.28
C ALA A 150 -9.09 11.65 -2.76
N GLN A 151 -8.40 11.50 -3.89
CA GLN A 151 -7.61 12.57 -4.50
C GLN A 151 -8.51 13.67 -5.04
N GLN A 152 -9.59 13.29 -5.72
CA GLN A 152 -10.56 14.23 -6.27
C GLN A 152 -11.20 15.08 -5.17
N ALA A 153 -11.61 14.46 -4.07
CA ALA A 153 -12.18 15.17 -2.93
C ALA A 153 -11.22 16.20 -2.32
N LEU A 154 -9.92 15.86 -2.20
CA LEU A 154 -8.92 16.82 -1.72
C LEU A 154 -8.74 18.01 -2.65
N VAL A 155 -8.83 17.81 -3.96
CA VAL A 155 -8.77 18.89 -4.94
C VAL A 155 -10.02 19.79 -4.83
N GLU A 156 -11.20 19.20 -4.83
CA GLU A 156 -12.48 19.91 -4.79
C GLU A 156 -12.71 20.68 -3.48
N CYS A 157 -12.26 20.10 -2.37
CA CYS A 157 -12.40 20.71 -1.03
C CYS A 157 -11.20 21.57 -0.63
N HIS A 158 -10.23 21.80 -1.52
CA HIS A 158 -9.00 22.54 -1.21
C HIS A 158 -8.28 22.01 0.04
N GLY A 159 -8.27 20.69 0.22
CA GLY A 159 -7.78 20.00 1.42
C GLY A 159 -6.26 19.91 1.55
N SER A 160 -5.49 20.65 0.73
CA SER A 160 -4.03 20.66 0.78
C SER A 160 -3.52 22.10 0.84
N GLN A 161 -2.54 22.37 1.72
CA GLN A 161 -1.84 23.65 1.80
C GLN A 161 -0.45 23.52 1.17
N CYS A 162 0.61 23.28 1.98
CA CYS A 162 1.97 23.10 1.46
C CYS A 162 2.18 21.78 0.71
N GLY A 163 1.28 20.81 0.86
CA GLY A 163 1.33 19.53 0.16
C GLY A 163 2.21 18.45 0.79
N PHE A 164 2.93 18.73 1.88
CA PHE A 164 3.88 17.79 2.45
C PHE A 164 3.18 16.58 3.10
N CYS A 165 2.16 16.79 3.94
CA CYS A 165 1.38 15.71 4.57
C CYS A 165 0.37 15.07 3.61
N THR A 166 0.03 15.74 2.52
CA THR A 166 -1.06 15.35 1.61
C THR A 166 -0.93 13.92 1.07
N PRO A 167 0.23 13.44 0.59
CA PRO A 167 0.35 12.07 0.10
C PRO A 167 0.00 11.01 1.16
N GLY A 168 0.45 11.20 2.38
CA GLY A 168 0.15 10.29 3.49
C GLY A 168 -1.34 10.28 3.82
N PHE A 169 -1.98 11.44 3.93
CA PHE A 169 -3.43 11.52 4.11
C PHE A 169 -4.20 10.86 2.97
N VAL A 170 -3.78 11.07 1.72
CA VAL A 170 -4.41 10.42 0.57
C VAL A 170 -4.39 8.90 0.74
N MET A 171 -3.25 8.31 1.12
CA MET A 171 -3.15 6.87 1.27
C MET A 171 -4.05 6.33 2.38
N SER A 172 -4.14 7.03 3.50
CA SER A 172 -5.08 6.67 4.58
C SER A 172 -6.54 6.81 4.15
N MET A 173 -6.89 7.88 3.45
CA MET A 173 -8.24 8.08 2.89
C MET A 173 -8.61 7.00 1.87
N VAL A 174 -7.67 6.57 1.03
CA VAL A 174 -7.87 5.48 0.06
C VAL A 174 -8.20 4.18 0.79
N GLN A 175 -7.45 3.84 1.84
CA GLN A 175 -7.70 2.63 2.63
C GLN A 175 -9.09 2.64 3.26
N VAL A 176 -9.49 3.76 3.87
CA VAL A 176 -10.82 3.93 4.48
C VAL A 176 -11.91 3.84 3.41
N TYR A 177 -11.74 4.58 2.32
CA TYR A 177 -12.71 4.60 1.21
C TYR A 177 -12.94 3.20 0.64
N GLU A 178 -11.88 2.46 0.34
CA GLU A 178 -11.99 1.14 -0.27
C GLU A 178 -12.54 0.09 0.71
N ARG A 179 -12.17 0.17 1.99
CA ARG A 179 -12.74 -0.66 3.06
C ARG A 179 -14.25 -0.49 3.16
N ASP A 180 -14.69 0.76 3.26
CA ASP A 180 -16.10 1.08 3.50
C ASP A 180 -16.95 0.84 2.25
N ARG A 181 -16.38 1.10 1.07
CA ARG A 181 -17.00 0.76 -0.21
C ARG A 181 -17.22 -0.76 -0.34
N ALA A 182 -16.24 -1.56 0.03
CA ALA A 182 -16.35 -3.02 -0.03
C ALA A 182 -17.36 -3.56 0.98
N ALA A 183 -17.47 -2.93 2.14
CA ALA A 183 -18.46 -3.27 3.19
C ALA A 183 -19.86 -2.72 2.91
N GLY A 184 -20.02 -1.80 1.93
CA GLY A 184 -21.28 -1.09 1.69
C GLY A 184 -21.69 -0.16 2.83
N THR A 185 -20.71 0.33 3.62
CA THR A 185 -20.92 1.21 4.76
C THR A 185 -20.59 2.66 4.44
N ALA A 186 -21.16 3.58 5.21
CA ALA A 186 -20.84 5.01 5.20
C ALA A 186 -20.47 5.42 6.62
N PRO A 187 -19.19 5.67 6.91
CA PRO A 187 -18.72 5.98 8.24
C PRO A 187 -19.22 7.36 8.70
N GLY A 188 -19.49 7.50 10.00
CA GLY A 188 -19.75 8.78 10.60
C GLY A 188 -18.48 9.63 10.74
N ARG A 189 -18.66 10.93 11.02
CA ARG A 189 -17.54 11.88 11.16
C ARG A 189 -16.50 11.44 12.20
N GLN A 190 -16.96 10.95 13.36
CA GLN A 190 -16.07 10.50 14.42
C GLN A 190 -15.22 9.32 13.96
N GLN A 191 -15.83 8.33 13.33
CA GLN A 191 -15.12 7.18 12.78
C GLN A 191 -14.05 7.58 11.76
N LEU A 192 -14.38 8.55 10.88
CA LEU A 192 -13.40 9.07 9.93
C LEU A 192 -12.24 9.80 10.62
N ALA A 193 -12.51 10.55 11.67
CA ALA A 193 -11.47 11.21 12.44
C ALA A 193 -10.54 10.20 13.12
N ASP A 194 -11.10 9.14 13.69
CA ASP A 194 -10.35 8.06 14.33
C ASP A 194 -9.51 7.28 13.30
N ASP A 195 -10.09 6.96 12.13
CA ASP A 195 -9.39 6.25 11.05
C ASP A 195 -8.21 7.05 10.46
N LEU A 196 -8.27 8.38 10.52
CA LEU A 196 -7.23 9.27 9.99
C LEU A 196 -6.30 9.83 11.07
N ALA A 197 -6.49 9.47 12.34
CA ALA A 197 -5.72 10.01 13.48
C ALA A 197 -4.21 9.74 13.42
N GLY A 198 -3.78 8.75 12.63
CA GLY A 198 -2.37 8.46 12.38
C GLY A 198 -1.66 9.40 11.41
N ASN A 199 -2.35 10.42 10.88
CA ASN A 199 -1.79 11.41 9.98
C ASN A 199 -1.86 12.80 10.61
N LEU A 200 -0.73 13.48 10.68
CA LEU A 200 -0.61 14.84 11.24
C LEU A 200 -0.33 15.87 10.15
N CYS A 201 -0.90 17.06 10.35
CA CYS A 201 -0.67 18.23 9.50
C CYS A 201 -0.34 19.48 10.36
#